data_5e0d05c54adb4f87154d4157bb821e1c
#
_entry.id   5e0d05c54adb4f87154d4157bb821e1c
#
_cell.length_a   1.000
_cell.length_b   1.000
_cell.length_c   1.000
_cell.angle_alpha   90.00
_cell.angle_beta   90.00
_cell.angle_gamma   90.00
#
_symmetry.space_group_name_H-M   'P 1'
#
loop_
_entity.id
_entity.type
_entity.pdbx_description
1 polymer ?
#
loop_
_entity_poly.entity_id
_entity_poly.type
_entity_poly.pdbx_seq_one_letter_code
_entity_poly.pdbx_strand_id
1 'polypeptide(L)'
;MTLPNGFSEAKRAALIAELQEAGIKHTPEEIIFIAKTSLGKIIFLEIGKAGERGSGLAHIVENHLQDFINRGIPENLIPYTVVLAVINGTPIGNQGRSRTIYQLELNGIIQYISVEVSMNGYIVGANPTSTRLINKFTQG
;
A
#
# COMPACT_ATOMS: atom_id res chain seq x y z
N MET A 1 3.72 -18.29 2.99
CA MET A 1 4.47 -17.22 2.31
C MET A 1 5.46 -16.59 3.29
N THR A 2 6.71 -16.45 2.86
CA THR A 2 7.73 -15.83 3.70
C THR A 2 7.61 -14.31 3.59
N LEU A 3 7.46 -13.63 4.73
CA LEU A 3 7.40 -12.17 4.73
C LEU A 3 8.80 -11.58 4.53
N PRO A 4 8.89 -10.45 3.81
CA PRO A 4 10.16 -9.72 3.72
C PRO A 4 10.67 -9.30 5.10
N ASN A 5 11.97 -9.07 5.20
CA ASN A 5 12.61 -8.69 6.47
C ASN A 5 11.97 -7.49 7.17
N GLY A 6 11.30 -6.61 6.45
CA GLY A 6 10.64 -5.44 7.06
C GLY A 6 9.35 -5.73 7.79
N PHE A 7 8.80 -6.95 7.68
CA PHE A 7 7.47 -7.27 8.18
C PHE A 7 7.46 -8.25 9.36
N SER A 8 8.58 -8.40 10.07
CA SER A 8 8.63 -9.27 11.26
C SER A 8 7.83 -8.68 12.42
N GLU A 9 7.40 -9.53 13.35
CA GLU A 9 6.68 -9.09 14.54
C GLU A 9 7.50 -8.14 15.41
N ALA A 10 8.80 -8.39 15.55
CA ALA A 10 9.67 -7.50 16.32
C ALA A 10 9.74 -6.11 15.69
N LYS A 11 9.86 -6.02 14.38
CA LYS A 11 9.87 -4.74 13.68
C LYS A 11 8.51 -4.06 13.75
N ARG A 12 7.42 -4.83 13.66
CA ARG A 12 6.07 -4.30 13.79
C ARG A 12 5.89 -3.59 15.13
N ALA A 13 6.27 -4.25 16.23
CA ALA A 13 6.14 -3.67 17.56
C ALA A 13 6.98 -2.40 17.71
N ALA A 14 8.21 -2.41 17.19
CA ALA A 14 9.09 -1.24 17.26
C ALA A 14 8.53 -0.06 16.48
N LEU A 15 7.97 -0.30 15.28
CA LEU A 15 7.41 0.77 14.46
C LEU A 15 6.12 1.32 15.04
N ILE A 16 5.28 0.48 15.63
CA ILE A 16 4.08 0.95 16.32
C ILE A 16 4.47 1.84 17.51
N ALA A 17 5.52 1.46 18.25
CA ALA A 17 6.01 2.30 19.33
C ALA A 17 6.48 3.66 18.82
N GLU A 18 7.13 3.72 17.65
CA GLU A 18 7.53 4.99 17.05
C GLU A 18 6.31 5.86 16.67
N LEU A 19 5.22 5.24 16.17
CA LEU A 19 3.99 5.98 15.89
C LEU A 19 3.43 6.60 17.17
N GLN A 20 3.44 5.84 18.26
CA GLN A 20 2.93 6.32 19.54
C GLN A 20 3.76 7.49 20.06
N GLU A 21 5.08 7.38 19.99
CA GLU A 21 5.98 8.45 20.42
C GLU A 21 5.81 9.71 19.58
N ALA A 22 5.56 9.56 18.29
CA ALA A 22 5.37 10.69 17.38
C ALA A 22 3.98 11.32 17.50
N GLY A 23 3.07 10.74 18.28
CA GLY A 23 1.70 11.23 18.41
C GLY A 23 0.86 11.05 17.17
N ILE A 24 1.22 10.10 16.29
CA ILE A 24 0.48 9.83 15.07
C ILE A 24 -0.76 9.00 15.41
N LYS A 25 -1.93 9.46 14.94
CA LYS A 25 -3.17 8.74 15.16
C LYS A 25 -3.15 7.39 14.43
N HIS A 26 -3.40 6.32 15.14
CA HIS A 26 -3.45 4.97 14.60
C HIS A 26 -4.23 4.06 15.55
N THR A 27 -4.65 2.90 15.04
CA THR A 27 -5.34 1.88 15.82
C THR A 27 -4.48 0.62 15.79
N PRO A 28 -3.63 0.39 16.82
CA PRO A 28 -2.64 -0.69 16.77
C PRO A 28 -3.21 -2.06 16.43
N GLU A 29 -4.37 -2.40 17.00
CA GLU A 29 -5.01 -3.71 16.77
C GLU A 29 -5.56 -3.86 15.36
N GLU A 30 -5.69 -2.78 14.58
CA GLU A 30 -6.16 -2.84 13.20
C GLU A 30 -5.03 -2.83 12.18
N ILE A 31 -3.80 -2.57 12.60
CA ILE A 31 -2.67 -2.52 11.68
C ILE A 31 -2.36 -3.92 11.16
N ILE A 32 -2.48 -4.09 9.83
CA ILE A 32 -2.18 -5.35 9.15
C ILE A 32 -0.71 -5.41 8.80
N PHE A 33 -0.19 -4.36 8.18
CA PHE A 33 1.23 -4.21 7.85
C PHE A 33 1.69 -2.81 8.22
N ILE A 34 2.93 -2.72 8.67
CA ILE A 34 3.59 -1.46 8.98
C ILE A 34 5.06 -1.61 8.58
N ALA A 35 5.60 -0.58 7.96
CA ALA A 35 6.99 -0.63 7.49
C ALA A 35 7.53 0.78 7.37
N LYS A 36 8.86 0.90 7.26
CA LYS A 36 9.52 2.19 7.11
C LYS A 36 10.11 2.27 5.70
N THR A 37 9.89 3.39 5.02
CA THR A 37 10.47 3.63 3.69
C THR A 37 11.96 3.89 3.81
N SER A 38 12.67 3.84 2.68
CA SER A 38 14.10 4.15 2.65
C SER A 38 14.43 5.56 3.12
N LEU A 39 13.44 6.47 3.06
CA LEU A 39 13.59 7.84 3.55
C LEU A 39 13.24 7.99 5.02
N GLY A 40 12.91 6.89 5.70
CA GLY A 40 12.63 6.91 7.14
C GLY A 40 11.19 7.20 7.51
N LYS A 41 10.28 7.27 6.54
CA LYS A 41 8.86 7.49 6.83
C LYS A 41 8.17 6.17 7.15
N ILE A 42 7.42 6.13 8.24
CA ILE A 42 6.62 4.95 8.58
C ILE A 42 5.32 5.01 7.78
N ILE A 43 4.99 3.92 7.11
CA ILE A 43 3.69 3.76 6.45
C ILE A 43 2.97 2.57 7.05
N PHE A 44 1.66 2.64 7.11
CA PHE A 44 0.89 1.54 7.71
C PHE A 44 -0.47 1.38 7.06
N LEU A 45 -0.91 0.12 6.99
CA LEU A 45 -2.19 -0.27 6.43
C LEU A 45 -3.04 -0.87 7.54
N GLU A 46 -4.18 -0.25 7.82
CA GLU A 46 -5.15 -0.75 8.79
C GLU A 46 -6.31 -1.44 8.08
N ILE A 47 -7.07 -2.24 8.82
CA ILE A 47 -8.29 -2.84 8.31
C ILE A 47 -9.21 -1.76 7.74
N GLY A 48 -9.38 -0.66 8.46
CA GLY A 48 -10.18 0.47 7.99
C GLY A 48 -11.66 0.16 7.91
N LYS A 49 -12.36 0.88 7.04
CA LYS A 49 -13.79 0.63 6.83
C LYS A 49 -14.20 0.92 5.39
N ALA A 50 -15.22 0.17 4.93
CA ALA A 50 -15.83 0.34 3.61
C ALA A 50 -16.81 1.52 3.63
N GLY A 51 -17.40 1.82 2.46
CA GLY A 51 -18.41 2.86 2.31
C GLY A 51 -17.85 4.12 1.68
N GLU A 52 -18.73 5.13 1.51
CA GLU A 52 -18.38 6.38 0.82
C GLU A 52 -17.22 7.13 1.45
N ARG A 53 -17.09 7.05 2.78
CA ARG A 53 -16.00 7.67 3.51
C ARG A 53 -15.03 6.63 4.04
N GLY A 54 -14.92 5.53 3.29
CA GLY A 54 -14.06 4.44 3.68
C GLY A 54 -12.60 4.75 3.46
N SER A 55 -11.76 3.94 4.09
CA SER A 55 -10.31 4.01 3.95
C SER A 55 -9.71 2.69 4.41
N GLY A 56 -8.43 2.49 4.09
CA GLY A 56 -7.72 1.28 4.49
C GLY A 56 -8.09 0.08 3.65
N LEU A 57 -7.77 -1.12 4.16
CA LEU A 57 -7.95 -2.35 3.39
C LEU A 57 -9.40 -2.62 3.00
N ALA A 58 -10.35 -2.41 3.91
CA ALA A 58 -11.76 -2.67 3.62
C ALA A 58 -12.24 -1.84 2.44
N HIS A 59 -11.83 -0.58 2.36
CA HIS A 59 -12.17 0.31 1.26
C HIS A 59 -11.51 -0.14 -0.04
N ILE A 60 -10.24 -0.55 0.02
CA ILE A 60 -9.51 -1.04 -1.16
C ILE A 60 -10.21 -2.27 -1.73
N VAL A 61 -10.54 -3.24 -0.88
CA VAL A 61 -11.18 -4.49 -1.30
C VAL A 61 -12.58 -4.22 -1.87
N GLU A 62 -13.36 -3.37 -1.20
CA GLU A 62 -14.71 -3.05 -1.66
C GLU A 62 -14.70 -2.49 -3.08
N ASN A 63 -13.76 -1.62 -3.39
CA ASN A 63 -13.76 -0.92 -4.67
C ASN A 63 -12.91 -1.59 -5.75
N HIS A 64 -11.91 -2.38 -5.39
CA HIS A 64 -10.90 -2.82 -6.35
C HIS A 64 -10.55 -4.31 -6.29
N LEU A 65 -11.30 -5.12 -5.54
CA LEU A 65 -10.98 -6.56 -5.43
C LEU A 65 -10.83 -7.21 -6.81
N GLN A 66 -11.81 -7.02 -7.68
CA GLN A 66 -11.79 -7.65 -9.01
C GLN A 66 -10.65 -7.11 -9.87
N ASP A 67 -10.32 -5.83 -9.71
CA ASP A 67 -9.19 -5.22 -10.44
C ASP A 67 -7.87 -5.92 -10.07
N PHE A 68 -7.67 -6.21 -8.78
CA PHE A 68 -6.49 -6.95 -8.33
C PHE A 68 -6.49 -8.39 -8.86
N ILE A 69 -7.63 -9.07 -8.75
CA ILE A 69 -7.75 -10.45 -9.24
C ILE A 69 -7.43 -10.52 -10.74
N ASN A 70 -7.90 -9.55 -11.50
CA ASN A 70 -7.65 -9.48 -12.95
C ASN A 70 -6.16 -9.31 -13.27
N ARG A 71 -5.37 -8.82 -12.33
CA ARG A 71 -3.91 -8.69 -12.48
C ARG A 71 -3.15 -9.85 -11.86
N GLY A 72 -3.85 -10.91 -11.44
CA GLY A 72 -3.22 -12.09 -10.84
C GLY A 72 -2.88 -11.91 -9.36
N ILE A 73 -3.48 -10.93 -8.69
CA ILE A 73 -3.24 -10.65 -7.27
C ILE A 73 -4.50 -11.06 -6.50
N PRO A 74 -4.47 -12.23 -5.81
CA PRO A 74 -5.64 -12.67 -5.05
C PRO A 74 -5.86 -11.81 -3.81
N GLU A 75 -7.07 -11.88 -3.27
CA GLU A 75 -7.47 -11.04 -2.14
C GLU A 75 -6.49 -11.08 -0.97
N ASN A 76 -6.01 -12.27 -0.61
CA ASN A 76 -5.12 -12.42 0.54
C ASN A 76 -3.73 -11.79 0.32
N LEU A 77 -3.37 -11.46 -0.92
CA LEU A 77 -2.10 -10.80 -1.21
C LEU A 77 -2.24 -9.29 -1.42
N ILE A 78 -3.46 -8.75 -1.40
CA ILE A 78 -3.67 -7.32 -1.59
C ILE A 78 -2.94 -6.48 -0.54
N PRO A 79 -3.09 -6.75 0.77
CA PRO A 79 -2.42 -5.91 1.77
C PRO A 79 -0.90 -5.94 1.63
N TYR A 80 -0.32 -7.11 1.40
CA TYR A 80 1.11 -7.25 1.18
C TYR A 80 1.57 -6.46 -0.06
N THR A 81 0.85 -6.60 -1.17
CA THR A 81 1.18 -5.94 -2.43
C THR A 81 1.15 -4.42 -2.30
N VAL A 82 0.14 -3.88 -1.64
CA VAL A 82 -0.02 -2.43 -1.47
C VAL A 82 1.12 -1.85 -0.65
N VAL A 83 1.46 -2.47 0.47
CA VAL A 83 2.55 -2.00 1.32
C VAL A 83 3.89 -2.16 0.60
N LEU A 84 4.10 -3.30 -0.05
CA LEU A 84 5.34 -3.55 -0.79
C LEU A 84 5.54 -2.53 -1.90
N ALA A 85 4.47 -2.12 -2.59
CA ALA A 85 4.57 -1.10 -3.63
C ALA A 85 5.19 0.19 -3.10
N VAL A 86 4.77 0.64 -1.92
CA VAL A 86 5.30 1.87 -1.33
C VAL A 86 6.73 1.68 -0.83
N ILE A 87 7.05 0.51 -0.27
CA ILE A 87 8.37 0.26 0.33
C ILE A 87 9.43 -0.04 -0.72
N ASN A 88 9.12 -0.91 -1.70
CA ASN A 88 10.09 -1.40 -2.67
C ASN A 88 9.82 -0.95 -4.09
N GLY A 89 8.64 -0.39 -4.37
CA GLY A 89 8.30 0.02 -5.72
C GLY A 89 9.04 1.28 -6.15
N THR A 90 9.12 1.47 -7.45
CA THR A 90 9.70 2.67 -8.04
C THR A 90 8.58 3.60 -8.45
N PRO A 91 8.51 4.84 -7.91
CA PRO A 91 7.48 5.78 -8.33
C PRO A 91 7.74 6.24 -9.75
N ILE A 92 6.73 6.14 -10.62
CA ILE A 92 6.86 6.49 -12.03
C ILE A 92 5.91 7.61 -12.47
N GLY A 93 4.97 8.03 -11.62
CA GLY A 93 4.01 9.08 -11.97
C GLY A 93 2.90 9.14 -10.95
N ASN A 94 1.85 9.88 -11.29
CA ASN A 94 0.70 10.07 -10.40
C ASN A 94 -0.60 9.70 -11.11
N GLN A 95 -1.52 9.12 -10.34
CA GLN A 95 -2.89 8.92 -10.77
C GLN A 95 -3.73 9.95 -10.02
N GLY A 96 -4.30 10.91 -10.74
CA GLY A 96 -5.05 12.01 -10.10
C GLY A 96 -4.13 12.87 -9.23
N ARG A 97 -4.69 13.41 -8.14
CA ARG A 97 -3.96 14.35 -7.27
C ARG A 97 -3.28 13.69 -6.09
N SER A 98 -3.73 12.50 -5.69
CA SER A 98 -3.35 11.94 -4.40
C SER A 98 -2.67 10.58 -4.47
N ARG A 99 -2.68 9.90 -5.62
CA ARG A 99 -2.10 8.57 -5.73
C ARG A 99 -0.80 8.57 -6.51
N THR A 100 0.24 7.97 -5.93
CA THR A 100 1.50 7.75 -6.62
C THR A 100 1.44 6.38 -7.28
N ILE A 101 1.90 6.30 -8.53
CA ILE A 101 1.99 5.04 -9.27
C ILE A 101 3.35 4.43 -8.99
N TYR A 102 3.34 3.21 -8.45
CA TYR A 102 4.57 2.46 -8.17
C TYR A 102 4.69 1.27 -9.12
N GLN A 103 5.88 1.11 -9.69
CA GLN A 103 6.23 -0.07 -10.47
C GLN A 103 6.98 -1.03 -9.56
N LEU A 104 6.54 -2.30 -9.50
CA LEU A 104 7.24 -3.31 -8.71
C LEU A 104 7.16 -4.65 -9.41
N GLU A 105 8.09 -5.54 -9.08
CA GLU A 105 8.08 -6.91 -9.57
C GLU A 105 7.52 -7.79 -8.46
N LEU A 106 6.49 -8.57 -8.80
CA LEU A 106 5.83 -9.47 -7.86
C LEU A 106 5.80 -10.85 -8.49
N ASN A 107 6.55 -11.79 -7.91
CA ASN A 107 6.66 -13.17 -8.44
C ASN A 107 7.07 -13.20 -9.92
N GLY A 108 8.02 -12.36 -10.30
CA GLY A 108 8.54 -12.31 -11.68
C GLY A 108 7.67 -11.51 -12.65
N ILE A 109 6.58 -10.93 -12.19
CA ILE A 109 5.67 -10.16 -13.02
C ILE A 109 5.69 -8.69 -12.59
N ILE A 110 5.85 -7.79 -13.56
CA ILE A 110 5.84 -6.37 -13.27
C ILE A 110 4.40 -5.91 -13.05
N GLN A 111 4.16 -5.27 -11.91
CA GLN A 111 2.87 -4.72 -11.55
C GLN A 111 2.98 -3.22 -11.35
N TYR A 112 1.87 -2.53 -11.59
CA TYR A 112 1.77 -1.08 -11.39
C TYR A 112 0.62 -0.81 -10.44
N ILE A 113 0.93 -0.29 -9.26
CA ILE A 113 -0.05 -0.07 -8.20
C ILE A 113 -0.06 1.42 -7.83
N SER A 114 -1.24 2.01 -7.87
CA SER A 114 -1.43 3.40 -7.45
C SER A 114 -1.86 3.40 -6.00
N VAL A 115 -1.15 4.13 -5.15
CA VAL A 115 -1.39 4.13 -3.70
C VAL A 115 -1.49 5.56 -3.20
N GLU A 116 -2.52 5.79 -2.38
CA GLU A 116 -2.68 7.06 -1.67
C GLU A 116 -2.20 6.88 -0.22
N VAL A 117 -1.17 7.64 0.14
CA VAL A 117 -0.61 7.63 1.50
C VAL A 117 -0.82 9.01 2.08
N SER A 118 -1.43 9.10 3.26
CA SER A 118 -1.62 10.37 3.94
C SER A 118 -0.29 10.92 4.45
N MET A 119 -0.27 12.18 4.85
CA MET A 119 0.93 12.80 5.39
C MET A 119 1.48 12.07 6.62
N ASN A 120 0.60 11.46 7.41
CA ASN A 120 1.01 10.70 8.60
C ASN A 120 1.43 9.25 8.29
N GLY A 121 1.39 8.82 7.02
CA GLY A 121 1.79 7.46 6.66
C GLY A 121 0.67 6.44 6.59
N TYR A 122 -0.57 6.82 6.92
CA TYR A 122 -1.73 5.95 6.79
C TYR A 122 -2.07 5.73 5.32
N ILE A 123 -2.24 4.46 4.92
CA ILE A 123 -2.62 4.15 3.54
C ILE A 123 -4.14 4.29 3.42
N VAL A 124 -4.57 5.28 2.65
CA VAL A 124 -5.99 5.62 2.49
C VAL A 124 -6.67 4.72 1.47
N GLY A 125 -6.02 4.49 0.34
CA GLY A 125 -6.57 3.69 -0.74
C GLY A 125 -5.49 3.24 -1.71
N ALA A 126 -5.87 2.32 -2.59
CA ALA A 126 -4.97 1.80 -3.62
C ALA A 126 -5.78 1.08 -4.70
N ASN A 127 -5.20 1.01 -5.90
CA ASN A 127 -5.77 0.26 -7.00
C ASN A 127 -4.66 -0.14 -7.97
N PRO A 128 -4.84 -1.23 -8.73
CA PRO A 128 -3.96 -1.49 -9.86
C PRO A 128 -4.11 -0.36 -10.87
N THR A 129 -3.01 0.16 -11.38
CA THR A 129 -3.03 1.27 -12.31
C THR A 129 -3.60 0.82 -13.66
N SER A 130 -4.46 1.62 -14.29
CA SER A 130 -5.03 1.26 -15.58
C SER A 130 -3.96 1.15 -16.67
N THR A 131 -4.15 0.25 -17.62
CA THR A 131 -3.22 0.07 -18.74
C THR A 131 -3.00 1.36 -19.51
N ARG A 132 -4.08 2.12 -19.71
CA ARG A 132 -4.01 3.41 -20.40
C ARG A 132 -3.04 4.36 -19.71
N LEU A 133 -3.13 4.44 -18.39
CA LEU A 133 -2.28 5.34 -17.61
C LEU A 133 -0.84 4.84 -17.56
N ILE A 134 -0.65 3.52 -17.46
CA ILE A 134 0.68 2.92 -17.50
C ILE A 134 1.38 3.30 -18.81
N ASN A 135 0.69 3.17 -19.94
CA ASN A 135 1.28 3.47 -21.25
C ASN A 135 1.73 4.92 -21.34
N LYS A 136 0.97 5.83 -20.72
CA LYS A 136 1.32 7.26 -20.71
C LYS A 136 2.67 7.51 -20.02
N PHE A 137 2.99 6.75 -18.98
CA PHE A 137 4.21 6.99 -18.20
C PHE A 137 5.38 6.09 -18.60
N THR A 138 5.15 5.00 -19.32
CA THR A 138 6.21 4.04 -19.67
C THR A 138 6.66 4.07 -21.11
N GLN A 139 5.87 4.69 -22.01
CA GLN A 139 6.24 4.82 -23.42
C GLN A 139 6.76 6.21 -23.79
N GLY A 140 7.03 6.96 -22.79
CA GLY A 140 7.49 8.33 -22.77
C GLY A 140 8.07 9.01 -23.92
#